data_2bae22e78715702fcd3c3eda9784c761
#
_entry.id   2bae22e78715702fcd3c3eda9784c761
#
_cell.length_a   1.000
_cell.length_b   1.000
_cell.length_c   1.000
_cell.angle_alpha   90.00
_cell.angle_beta   90.00
_cell.angle_gamma   90.00
#
_symmetry.space_group_name_H-M   'P 1'
#
loop_
_entity.id
_entity.type
_entity.pdbx_description
1 polymer ?
#
loop_
_entity_poly.entity_id
_entity_poly.type
_entity_poly.pdbx_seq_one_letter_code
_entity_poly.pdbx_strand_id
1 'polypeptide(L)'
;ILGPIFGALSDNAKRRMPLLSAFSLIGIGTSFLIGTFNTISSSLILYAVGLIALHTAVVISNSLIPEVSNKNNRGFITAVGVGVGYIGALTTILLAVFIVDDTWGLGMGYVFGFRMTGVIMLITALPLLLLLKEKPKVVENISLGSIINYAFKDLMTTAIEAGKIPGLLMFFSGRFWYYLAIQTASVIAILFATDTVGLTTTEAMLVLI
;
A
#
# COMPACT_ATOMS: atom_id res chain seq x y z
N ILE A 1 -1.52 12.56 2.45
CA ILE A 1 -2.61 13.56 2.45
C ILE A 1 -3.96 12.89 2.11
N LEU A 2 -4.01 11.96 1.16
CA LEU A 2 -5.28 11.31 0.74
C LEU A 2 -5.77 10.23 1.73
N GLY A 3 -4.89 9.61 2.52
CA GLY A 3 -5.23 8.54 3.46
C GLY A 3 -6.38 8.85 4.42
N PRO A 4 -6.38 10.01 5.10
CA PRO A 4 -7.47 10.38 6.00
C PRO A 4 -8.82 10.56 5.30
N ILE A 5 -8.83 11.09 4.07
CA ILE A 5 -10.06 11.28 3.29
C ILE A 5 -10.67 9.92 2.93
N PHE A 6 -9.85 9.00 2.42
CA PHE A 6 -10.31 7.66 2.08
C PHE A 6 -10.61 6.80 3.32
N GLY A 7 -9.92 7.04 4.43
CA GLY A 7 -10.26 6.45 5.73
C GLY A 7 -11.67 6.85 6.16
N ALA A 8 -11.96 8.15 6.18
CA ALA A 8 -13.28 8.66 6.53
C ALA A 8 -14.37 8.22 5.55
N LEU A 9 -14.06 8.17 4.24
CA LEU A 9 -14.98 7.64 3.24
C LEU A 9 -15.29 6.16 3.52
N SER A 10 -14.27 5.37 3.86
CA SER A 10 -14.41 3.97 4.25
C SER A 10 -15.25 3.80 5.52
N ASP A 11 -15.05 4.65 6.52
CA ASP A 11 -15.78 4.57 7.79
C ASP A 11 -17.24 4.94 7.66
N ASN A 12 -17.59 5.84 6.73
CA ASN A 12 -18.94 6.25 6.40
C ASN A 12 -19.59 5.41 5.28
N ALA A 13 -18.91 4.42 4.73
CA ALA A 13 -19.49 3.51 3.76
C ALA A 13 -20.34 2.42 4.46
N LYS A 14 -21.50 2.09 3.88
CA LYS A 14 -22.33 0.97 4.36
C LYS A 14 -21.57 -0.36 4.36
N ARG A 15 -20.69 -0.53 3.39
CA ARG A 15 -19.77 -1.66 3.24
C ARG A 15 -18.44 -1.14 2.73
N ARG A 16 -17.34 -1.58 3.34
CA ARG A 16 -15.97 -1.22 2.97
C ARG A 16 -15.42 -2.07 1.84
N MET A 17 -15.94 -3.32 1.71
CA MET A 17 -15.47 -4.28 0.71
C MET A 17 -15.59 -3.80 -0.74
N PRO A 18 -16.68 -3.17 -1.20
CA PRO A 18 -16.75 -2.65 -2.57
C PRO A 18 -15.67 -1.60 -2.86
N LEU A 19 -15.39 -0.76 -1.86
CA LEU A 19 -14.36 0.29 -1.97
C LEU A 19 -12.96 -0.34 -2.03
N LEU A 20 -12.68 -1.32 -1.16
CA LEU A 20 -11.45 -2.11 -1.18
C LEU A 20 -11.26 -2.79 -2.52
N SER A 21 -12.31 -3.45 -3.05
CA SER A 21 -12.25 -4.13 -4.34
C SER A 21 -11.94 -3.15 -5.48
N ALA A 22 -12.60 -1.99 -5.51
CA ALA A 22 -12.37 -0.98 -6.54
C ALA A 22 -10.92 -0.49 -6.55
N PHE A 23 -10.39 -0.09 -5.39
CA PHE A 23 -9.01 0.40 -5.30
C PHE A 23 -7.97 -0.70 -5.56
N SER A 24 -8.22 -1.94 -5.11
CA SER A 24 -7.35 -3.07 -5.43
C SER A 24 -7.33 -3.35 -6.94
N LEU A 25 -8.49 -3.37 -7.60
CA LEU A 25 -8.58 -3.58 -9.04
C LEU A 25 -7.95 -2.45 -9.86
N ILE A 26 -8.07 -1.19 -9.41
CA ILE A 26 -7.38 -0.06 -10.03
C ILE A 26 -5.85 -0.27 -9.93
N GLY A 27 -5.32 -0.61 -8.74
CA GLY A 27 -3.90 -0.86 -8.55
C GLY A 27 -3.38 -2.02 -9.39
N ILE A 28 -4.11 -3.13 -9.46
CA ILE A 28 -3.80 -4.28 -10.31
C ILE A 28 -3.86 -3.87 -11.79
N GLY A 29 -4.91 -3.19 -12.21
CA GLY A 29 -5.09 -2.76 -13.60
C GLY A 29 -3.99 -1.82 -14.08
N THR A 30 -3.56 -0.87 -13.25
CA THR A 30 -2.43 0.02 -13.58
C THR A 30 -1.14 -0.75 -13.75
N SER A 31 -0.88 -1.80 -12.96
CA SER A 31 0.30 -2.66 -13.12
C SER A 31 0.34 -3.36 -14.49
N PHE A 32 -0.81 -3.76 -15.03
CA PHE A 32 -0.89 -4.33 -16.39
C PHE A 32 -0.71 -3.30 -17.49
N LEU A 33 -1.14 -2.04 -17.24
CA LEU A 33 -1.08 -0.97 -18.22
C LEU A 33 0.28 -0.26 -18.28
N ILE A 34 1.12 -0.36 -17.25
CA ILE A 34 2.48 0.21 -17.25
C ILE A 34 3.27 -0.40 -18.41
N GLY A 35 3.88 0.45 -19.23
CA GLY A 35 4.66 0.06 -20.41
C GLY A 35 3.86 -0.33 -21.65
N THR A 36 2.53 -0.21 -21.64
CA THR A 36 1.72 -0.38 -22.87
C THR A 36 1.76 0.86 -23.74
N PHE A 37 1.98 2.02 -23.16
CA PHE A 37 2.11 3.29 -23.87
C PHE A 37 3.58 3.66 -24.01
N ASN A 38 4.01 4.08 -25.20
CA ASN A 38 5.41 4.36 -25.55
C ASN A 38 5.92 5.71 -24.98
N THR A 39 5.27 6.27 -23.97
CA THR A 39 5.67 7.53 -23.35
C THR A 39 6.00 7.34 -21.86
N ILE A 40 7.13 7.91 -21.44
CA ILE A 40 7.56 7.87 -20.05
C ILE A 40 6.49 8.51 -19.14
N SER A 41 5.90 9.64 -19.58
CA SER A 41 4.89 10.36 -18.81
C SER A 41 3.65 9.51 -18.51
N SER A 42 3.17 8.72 -19.48
CA SER A 42 2.02 7.83 -19.24
C SER A 42 2.33 6.74 -18.22
N SER A 43 3.50 6.14 -18.30
CA SER A 43 3.94 5.13 -17.30
C SER A 43 4.07 5.71 -15.91
N LEU A 44 4.59 6.93 -15.76
CA LEU A 44 4.67 7.62 -14.48
C LEU A 44 3.30 7.97 -13.90
N ILE A 45 2.36 8.43 -14.73
CA ILE A 45 0.98 8.70 -14.30
C ILE A 45 0.30 7.40 -13.84
N LEU A 46 0.40 6.33 -14.61
CA LEU A 46 -0.15 5.02 -14.25
C LEU A 46 0.45 4.50 -12.95
N TYR A 47 1.75 4.64 -12.77
CA TYR A 47 2.44 4.27 -11.54
C TYR A 47 1.93 5.09 -10.34
N ALA A 48 1.81 6.41 -10.48
CA ALA A 48 1.29 7.28 -9.43
C ALA A 48 -0.15 6.92 -9.05
N VAL A 49 -1.02 6.69 -10.04
CA VAL A 49 -2.41 6.25 -9.82
C VAL A 49 -2.45 4.90 -9.11
N GLY A 50 -1.61 3.95 -9.54
CA GLY A 50 -1.47 2.63 -8.93
C GLY A 50 -1.05 2.72 -7.47
N LEU A 51 -0.02 3.52 -7.15
CA LEU A 51 0.44 3.75 -5.78
C LEU A 51 -0.65 4.33 -4.90
N ILE A 52 -1.37 5.36 -5.37
CA ILE A 52 -2.48 5.96 -4.61
C ILE A 52 -3.56 4.91 -4.35
N ALA A 53 -3.93 4.13 -5.35
CA ALA A 53 -4.95 3.10 -5.23
C ALA A 53 -4.54 2.01 -4.23
N LEU A 54 -3.32 1.51 -4.32
CA LEU A 54 -2.81 0.46 -3.43
C LEU A 54 -2.68 0.95 -1.99
N HIS A 55 -2.13 2.14 -1.75
CA HIS A 55 -2.08 2.71 -0.40
C HIS A 55 -3.47 2.92 0.19
N THR A 56 -4.43 3.35 -0.62
CA THR A 56 -5.84 3.47 -0.20
C THR A 56 -6.43 2.11 0.15
N ALA A 57 -6.19 1.08 -0.67
CA ALA A 57 -6.63 -0.28 -0.39
C ALA A 57 -6.04 -0.81 0.94
N VAL A 58 -4.77 -0.53 1.24
CA VAL A 58 -4.13 -0.90 2.52
C VAL A 58 -4.82 -0.20 3.70
N VAL A 59 -5.13 1.09 3.59
CA VAL A 59 -5.86 1.82 4.66
C VAL A 59 -7.23 1.20 4.91
N ILE A 60 -7.98 0.90 3.85
CA ILE A 60 -9.30 0.27 3.96
C ILE A 60 -9.18 -1.16 4.52
N SER A 61 -8.21 -1.94 4.07
CA SER A 61 -7.95 -3.30 4.57
C SER A 61 -7.65 -3.28 6.09
N ASN A 62 -6.82 -2.35 6.56
CA ASN A 62 -6.53 -2.19 7.97
C ASN A 62 -7.78 -1.84 8.79
N SER A 63 -8.74 -1.11 8.21
CA SER A 63 -10.00 -0.79 8.86
C SER A 63 -10.93 -2.00 9.01
N LEU A 64 -10.68 -3.10 8.30
CA LEU A 64 -11.42 -4.37 8.40
C LEU A 64 -10.84 -5.32 9.47
N ILE A 65 -9.67 -5.03 10.03
CA ILE A 65 -9.06 -5.87 11.09
C ILE A 65 -10.01 -6.11 12.27
N PRO A 66 -10.81 -5.12 12.75
CA PRO A 66 -11.79 -5.36 13.81
C PRO A 66 -12.90 -6.37 13.47
N GLU A 67 -13.19 -6.58 12.18
CA GLU A 67 -14.21 -7.55 11.75
C GLU A 67 -13.73 -9.01 11.87
N VAL A 68 -12.41 -9.23 11.79
CA VAL A 68 -11.76 -10.55 11.83
C VAL A 68 -11.02 -10.81 13.15
N SER A 69 -11.06 -9.86 14.09
CA SER A 69 -10.31 -9.92 15.35
C SER A 69 -11.15 -9.54 16.56
N ASN A 70 -10.77 -10.08 17.71
CA ASN A 70 -11.30 -9.67 19.03
C ASN A 70 -10.30 -8.69 19.69
N LYS A 71 -10.77 -7.95 20.71
CA LYS A 71 -9.92 -6.99 21.45
C LYS A 71 -8.61 -7.61 21.96
N ASN A 72 -8.64 -8.89 22.37
CA ASN A 72 -7.50 -9.58 22.97
C ASN A 72 -6.47 -10.09 21.95
N ASN A 73 -6.86 -10.34 20.68
CA ASN A 73 -5.99 -10.92 19.67
C ASN A 73 -5.69 -9.98 18.49
N ARG A 74 -6.23 -8.77 18.51
CA ARG A 74 -6.06 -7.78 17.42
C ARG A 74 -4.60 -7.47 17.13
N GLY A 75 -3.79 -7.26 18.17
CA GLY A 75 -2.36 -7.01 18.01
C GLY A 75 -1.64 -8.18 17.36
N PHE A 76 -1.94 -9.41 17.76
CA PHE A 76 -1.37 -10.61 17.17
C PHE A 76 -1.76 -10.77 15.69
N ILE A 77 -3.04 -10.61 15.35
CA ILE A 77 -3.52 -10.70 13.96
C ILE A 77 -2.86 -9.64 13.08
N THR A 78 -2.73 -8.41 13.59
CA THR A 78 -2.03 -7.33 12.88
C THR A 78 -0.55 -7.68 12.66
N ALA A 79 0.14 -8.19 13.68
CA ALA A 79 1.55 -8.58 13.57
C ALA A 79 1.75 -9.73 12.55
N VAL A 80 0.89 -10.74 12.58
CA VAL A 80 0.91 -11.83 11.59
C VAL A 80 0.65 -11.30 10.18
N GLY A 81 -0.34 -10.40 10.02
CA GLY A 81 -0.63 -9.79 8.72
C GLY A 81 0.57 -9.01 8.16
N VAL A 82 1.25 -8.24 8.99
CA VAL A 82 2.49 -7.53 8.61
C VAL A 82 3.59 -8.51 8.24
N GLY A 83 3.82 -9.56 9.05
CA GLY A 83 4.83 -10.57 8.79
C GLY A 83 4.62 -11.32 7.47
N VAL A 84 3.38 -11.75 7.19
CA VAL A 84 3.02 -12.36 5.90
C VAL A 84 3.22 -11.36 4.75
N GLY A 85 2.93 -10.08 4.97
CA GLY A 85 3.18 -9.03 3.99
C GLY A 85 4.66 -8.90 3.62
N TYR A 86 5.58 -8.98 4.58
CA TYR A 86 7.02 -8.97 4.31
C TYR A 86 7.48 -10.21 3.53
N ILE A 87 6.97 -11.40 3.86
CA ILE A 87 7.25 -12.62 3.08
C ILE A 87 6.76 -12.47 1.64
N GLY A 88 5.57 -11.89 1.45
CA GLY A 88 5.04 -11.60 0.12
C GLY A 88 5.91 -10.60 -0.66
N ALA A 89 6.37 -9.53 -0.02
CA ALA A 89 7.27 -8.56 -0.62
C ALA A 89 8.59 -9.20 -1.04
N LEU A 90 9.23 -9.97 -0.17
CA LEU A 90 10.46 -10.71 -0.46
C LEU A 90 10.29 -11.64 -1.66
N THR A 91 9.22 -12.44 -1.66
CA THR A 91 8.90 -13.36 -2.77
C THR A 91 8.72 -12.60 -4.08
N THR A 92 8.01 -11.48 -4.05
CA THR A 92 7.76 -10.67 -5.25
C THR A 92 9.04 -10.05 -5.80
N ILE A 93 9.95 -9.57 -4.93
CA ILE A 93 11.24 -9.02 -5.36
C ILE A 93 12.10 -10.13 -5.99
N LEU A 94 12.21 -11.28 -5.37
CA LEU A 94 12.98 -12.42 -5.92
C LEU A 94 12.45 -12.87 -7.28
N LEU A 95 11.12 -12.95 -7.43
CA LEU A 95 10.50 -13.26 -8.71
C LEU A 95 10.73 -12.16 -9.75
N ALA A 96 10.66 -10.89 -9.36
CA ALA A 96 10.91 -9.77 -10.26
C ALA A 96 12.36 -9.78 -10.78
N VAL A 97 13.33 -10.01 -9.90
CA VAL A 97 14.74 -10.16 -10.26
C VAL A 97 14.91 -11.32 -11.25
N PHE A 98 14.37 -12.51 -10.95
CA PHE A 98 14.45 -13.68 -11.83
C PHE A 98 13.81 -13.44 -13.21
N ILE A 99 12.72 -12.67 -13.27
CA ILE A 99 12.02 -12.36 -14.53
C ILE A 99 12.78 -11.34 -15.37
N VAL A 100 13.42 -10.36 -14.76
CA VAL A 100 14.02 -9.21 -15.44
C VAL A 100 15.47 -9.47 -15.83
N ASP A 101 16.21 -10.27 -15.08
CA ASP A 101 17.64 -10.51 -15.29
C ASP A 101 17.93 -11.26 -16.60
N ASP A 102 18.84 -10.71 -17.40
CA ASP A 102 19.23 -11.28 -18.71
C ASP A 102 20.33 -12.36 -18.59
N THR A 103 21.03 -12.44 -17.45
CA THR A 103 22.19 -13.31 -17.30
C THR A 103 21.85 -14.69 -16.74
N TRP A 104 20.98 -14.73 -15.74
CA TRP A 104 20.57 -15.96 -15.05
C TRP A 104 19.06 -16.08 -14.84
N GLY A 105 18.29 -15.08 -15.29
CA GLY A 105 16.83 -15.05 -15.27
C GLY A 105 16.23 -15.28 -16.67
N LEU A 106 14.99 -14.86 -16.82
CA LEU A 106 14.23 -15.03 -18.06
C LEU A 106 14.45 -13.89 -19.07
N GLY A 107 15.07 -12.77 -18.68
CA GLY A 107 15.34 -11.62 -19.56
C GLY A 107 14.11 -10.99 -20.22
N MET A 108 12.93 -11.11 -19.56
CA MET A 108 11.66 -10.65 -20.16
C MET A 108 11.43 -9.14 -20.00
N GLY A 109 12.32 -8.44 -19.34
CA GLY A 109 12.29 -6.98 -19.16
C GLY A 109 11.27 -6.49 -18.13
N TYR A 110 11.39 -5.21 -17.75
CA TYR A 110 10.61 -4.59 -16.68
C TYR A 110 9.10 -4.57 -16.91
N VAL A 111 8.66 -4.41 -18.15
CA VAL A 111 7.21 -4.37 -18.51
C VAL A 111 6.55 -5.71 -18.16
N PHE A 112 7.22 -6.80 -18.47
CA PHE A 112 6.73 -8.14 -18.11
C PHE A 112 6.75 -8.34 -16.60
N GLY A 113 7.78 -7.84 -15.90
CA GLY A 113 7.86 -7.83 -14.44
C GLY A 113 6.65 -7.13 -13.80
N PHE A 114 6.25 -5.96 -14.29
CA PHE A 114 5.04 -5.26 -13.81
C PHE A 114 3.77 -6.08 -14.02
N ARG A 115 3.61 -6.73 -15.18
CA ARG A 115 2.45 -7.59 -15.46
C ARG A 115 2.38 -8.80 -14.54
N MET A 116 3.52 -9.45 -14.28
CA MET A 116 3.58 -10.57 -13.35
C MET A 116 3.30 -10.14 -11.91
N THR A 117 3.79 -8.97 -11.49
CA THR A 117 3.41 -8.38 -10.21
C THR A 117 1.88 -8.17 -10.11
N GLY A 118 1.25 -7.68 -11.18
CA GLY A 118 -0.21 -7.56 -11.26
C GLY A 118 -0.93 -8.91 -11.10
N VAL A 119 -0.42 -9.98 -11.71
CA VAL A 119 -0.97 -11.35 -11.54
C VAL A 119 -0.84 -11.82 -10.10
N ILE A 120 0.33 -11.65 -9.48
CA ILE A 120 0.58 -12.03 -8.08
C ILE A 120 -0.37 -11.26 -7.16
N MET A 121 -0.50 -9.94 -7.37
CA MET A 121 -1.43 -9.10 -6.62
C MET A 121 -2.87 -9.57 -6.76
N LEU A 122 -3.31 -9.95 -7.96
CA LEU A 122 -4.64 -10.47 -8.20
C LEU A 122 -4.87 -11.77 -7.42
N ILE A 123 -3.94 -12.74 -7.53
CA ILE A 123 -4.03 -14.03 -6.85
C ILE A 123 -4.07 -13.86 -5.33
N THR A 124 -3.22 -12.99 -4.78
CA THR A 124 -3.14 -12.74 -3.33
C THR A 124 -4.32 -11.93 -2.81
N ALA A 125 -4.92 -11.06 -3.62
CA ALA A 125 -6.11 -10.30 -3.24
C ALA A 125 -7.39 -11.14 -3.28
N LEU A 126 -7.49 -12.17 -4.15
CA LEU A 126 -8.68 -12.99 -4.32
C LEU A 126 -9.24 -13.57 -3.01
N PRO A 127 -8.45 -14.19 -2.11
CA PRO A 127 -8.97 -14.72 -0.86
C PRO A 127 -9.64 -13.64 -0.01
N LEU A 128 -9.02 -12.47 0.09
CA LEU A 128 -9.57 -11.35 0.85
C LEU A 128 -10.88 -10.85 0.22
N LEU A 129 -10.90 -10.67 -1.09
CA LEU A 129 -12.04 -10.11 -1.81
C LEU A 129 -13.25 -11.07 -1.87
N LEU A 130 -13.01 -12.40 -1.92
CA LEU A 130 -14.05 -13.41 -2.06
C LEU A 130 -14.53 -13.99 -0.73
N LEU A 131 -13.62 -14.16 0.23
CA LEU A 131 -13.92 -14.90 1.47
C LEU A 131 -14.33 -13.99 2.63
N LEU A 132 -13.90 -12.71 2.63
CA LEU A 132 -14.24 -11.81 3.71
C LEU A 132 -15.71 -11.36 3.61
N LYS A 133 -16.53 -11.79 4.58
CA LYS A 133 -17.92 -11.38 4.71
C LYS A 133 -18.02 -10.21 5.68
N GLU A 134 -18.20 -9.02 5.15
CA GLU A 134 -18.42 -7.81 5.93
C GLU A 134 -19.88 -7.70 6.36
N LYS A 135 -20.12 -7.36 7.63
CA LYS A 135 -21.46 -7.01 8.12
C LYS A 135 -21.80 -5.59 7.70
N PRO A 136 -22.96 -5.38 7.02
CA PRO A 136 -23.34 -4.03 6.62
C PRO A 136 -23.54 -3.16 7.87
N LYS A 137 -22.96 -1.96 7.85
CA LYS A 137 -23.18 -0.95 8.89
C LYS A 137 -24.44 -0.17 8.59
N VAL A 138 -25.17 0.19 9.64
CA VAL A 138 -26.25 1.17 9.55
C VAL A 138 -25.62 2.54 9.48
N VAL A 139 -25.63 3.14 8.31
CA VAL A 139 -25.06 4.47 8.08
C VAL A 139 -26.16 5.37 7.54
N GLU A 140 -26.29 6.57 8.11
CA GLU A 140 -27.16 7.62 7.57
C GLU A 140 -26.64 8.05 6.20
N ASN A 141 -27.55 8.41 5.29
CA ASN A 141 -27.21 8.90 3.96
C ASN A 141 -26.55 10.30 4.06
N ILE A 142 -25.22 10.31 4.15
CA ILE A 142 -24.43 11.54 4.23
C ILE A 142 -23.91 11.88 2.83
N SER A 143 -24.00 13.14 2.41
CA SER A 143 -23.48 13.58 1.11
C SER A 143 -21.94 13.53 1.08
N LEU A 144 -21.34 13.29 -0.09
CA LEU A 144 -19.86 13.23 -0.25
C LEU A 144 -19.16 14.51 0.24
N GLY A 145 -19.76 15.67 0.02
CA GLY A 145 -19.18 16.95 0.49
C GLY A 145 -19.16 17.08 2.01
N SER A 146 -20.20 16.56 2.69
CA SER A 146 -20.23 16.53 4.16
C SER A 146 -19.26 15.50 4.74
N ILE A 147 -19.03 14.36 4.05
CA ILE A 147 -18.04 13.34 4.47
C ILE A 147 -16.63 13.94 4.48
N ILE A 148 -16.24 14.68 3.44
CA ILE A 148 -14.92 15.32 3.36
C ILE A 148 -14.74 16.34 4.49
N ASN A 149 -15.75 17.21 4.70
CA ASN A 149 -15.70 18.22 5.75
C ASN A 149 -15.67 17.58 7.15
N TYR A 150 -16.43 16.49 7.34
CA TYR A 150 -16.42 15.70 8.57
C TYR A 150 -15.07 15.05 8.81
N ALA A 151 -14.44 14.49 7.76
CA ALA A 151 -13.11 13.89 7.83
C ALA A 151 -12.04 14.88 8.29
N PHE A 152 -12.04 16.09 7.72
CA PHE A 152 -11.10 17.14 8.14
C PHE A 152 -11.35 17.60 9.58
N LYS A 153 -12.61 17.77 9.96
CA LYS A 153 -12.97 18.18 11.32
C LYS A 153 -12.58 17.09 12.33
N ASP A 154 -12.85 15.84 12.03
CA ASP A 154 -12.53 14.69 12.88
C ASP A 154 -11.03 14.53 13.04
N LEU A 155 -10.26 14.69 11.96
CA LEU A 155 -8.79 14.72 12.01
C LEU A 155 -8.27 15.83 12.91
N MET A 156 -8.82 17.04 12.80
CA MET A 156 -8.39 18.16 13.61
C MET A 156 -8.73 17.93 15.07
N THR A 157 -9.93 17.40 15.36
CA THR A 157 -10.35 17.03 16.71
C THR A 157 -9.45 15.95 17.29
N THR A 158 -9.18 14.88 16.53
CA THR A 158 -8.29 13.79 16.92
C THR A 158 -6.87 14.30 17.17
N ALA A 159 -6.35 15.21 16.33
CA ALA A 159 -5.03 15.80 16.53
C ALA A 159 -4.96 16.64 17.82
N ILE A 160 -6.01 17.40 18.11
CA ILE A 160 -6.12 18.19 19.36
C ILE A 160 -6.21 17.26 20.57
N GLU A 161 -7.01 16.21 20.52
CA GLU A 161 -7.12 15.21 21.58
C GLU A 161 -5.82 14.44 21.81
N ALA A 162 -5.15 14.06 20.73
CA ALA A 162 -3.83 13.44 20.77
C ALA A 162 -2.80 14.35 21.47
N GLY A 163 -2.90 15.67 21.25
CA GLY A 163 -2.04 16.65 21.92
C GLY A 163 -2.22 16.72 23.44
N LYS A 164 -3.37 16.27 23.95
CA LYS A 164 -3.64 16.20 25.42
C LYS A 164 -3.01 14.99 26.08
N ILE A 165 -2.61 13.98 25.31
CA ILE A 165 -1.98 12.76 25.85
C ILE A 165 -0.48 13.00 26.00
N PRO A 166 0.08 12.95 27.23
CA PRO A 166 1.50 13.22 27.45
C PRO A 166 2.39 12.27 26.64
N GLY A 167 3.35 12.83 25.91
CA GLY A 167 4.33 12.06 25.11
C GLY A 167 3.82 11.57 23.73
N LEU A 168 2.53 11.61 23.44
CA LEU A 168 2.00 11.05 22.20
C LEU A 168 2.47 11.83 20.96
N LEU A 169 2.49 13.16 21.03
CA LEU A 169 3.02 13.99 19.94
C LEU A 169 4.51 13.77 19.72
N MET A 170 5.29 13.59 20.81
CA MET A 170 6.71 13.28 20.71
C MET A 170 6.95 11.90 20.09
N PHE A 171 6.12 10.91 20.43
CA PHE A 171 6.15 9.59 19.81
C PHE A 171 5.85 9.66 18.31
N PHE A 172 4.80 10.39 17.89
CA PHE A 172 4.48 10.54 16.47
C PHE A 172 5.54 11.31 15.70
N SER A 173 6.12 12.35 16.30
CA SER A 173 7.24 13.08 15.70
C SER A 173 8.45 12.18 15.52
N GLY A 174 8.84 11.42 16.55
CA GLY A 174 9.94 10.45 16.45
C GLY A 174 9.69 9.40 15.36
N ARG A 175 8.48 8.85 15.31
CA ARG A 175 8.08 7.87 14.29
C ARG A 175 8.11 8.46 12.88
N PHE A 176 7.70 9.71 12.69
CA PHE A 176 7.74 10.42 11.42
C PHE A 176 9.18 10.55 10.90
N TRP A 177 10.09 11.07 11.73
CA TRP A 177 11.50 11.23 11.35
C TRP A 177 12.20 9.89 11.09
N TYR A 178 11.93 8.90 11.94
CA TYR A 178 12.46 7.55 11.75
C TYR A 178 12.00 6.92 10.43
N TYR A 179 10.71 7.01 10.12
CA TYR A 179 10.15 6.49 8.88
C TYR A 179 10.69 7.22 7.65
N LEU A 180 10.80 8.54 7.74
CA LEU A 180 11.39 9.37 6.68
C LEU A 180 12.85 8.95 6.41
N ALA A 181 13.65 8.76 7.45
CA ALA A 181 15.04 8.35 7.33
C ALA A 181 15.17 6.98 6.64
N ILE A 182 14.38 5.98 7.04
CA ILE A 182 14.40 4.65 6.42
C ILE A 182 14.02 4.73 4.94
N GLN A 183 12.94 5.43 4.61
CA GLN A 183 12.47 5.53 3.22
C GLN A 183 13.50 6.25 2.33
N THR A 184 14.11 7.32 2.84
CA THR A 184 15.15 8.05 2.13
C THR A 184 16.41 7.19 1.95
N ALA A 185 16.85 6.50 3.00
CA ALA A 185 18.00 5.61 2.94
C ALA A 185 17.81 4.50 1.92
N SER A 186 16.62 3.89 1.85
CA SER A 186 16.33 2.83 0.88
C SER A 186 16.43 3.31 -0.57
N VAL A 187 15.93 4.51 -0.88
CA VAL A 187 16.02 5.07 -2.24
C VAL A 187 17.46 5.43 -2.59
N ILE A 188 18.18 6.09 -1.66
CA ILE A 188 19.58 6.50 -1.88
C ILE A 188 20.49 5.28 -1.98
N ALA A 189 20.22 4.20 -1.22
CA ALA A 189 21.04 2.99 -1.27
C ALA A 189 21.03 2.34 -2.65
N ILE A 190 19.88 2.31 -3.34
CA ILE A 190 19.82 1.81 -4.73
C ILE A 190 20.68 2.68 -5.65
N LEU A 191 20.50 3.99 -5.62
CA LEU A 191 21.28 4.93 -6.45
C LEU A 191 22.77 4.82 -6.17
N PHE A 192 23.16 4.75 -4.90
CA PHE A 192 24.57 4.60 -4.50
C PHE A 192 25.15 3.27 -5.01
N ALA A 193 24.41 2.18 -4.88
CA ALA A 193 24.83 0.86 -5.34
C ALA A 193 25.05 0.82 -6.86
N THR A 194 24.16 1.45 -7.64
CA THR A 194 24.25 1.48 -9.10
C THR A 194 25.26 2.51 -9.60
N ASP A 195 25.22 3.74 -9.10
CA ASP A 195 25.99 4.85 -9.69
C ASP A 195 27.41 4.95 -9.13
N THR A 196 27.61 4.57 -7.85
CA THR A 196 28.91 4.71 -7.19
C THR A 196 29.68 3.39 -7.10
N VAL A 197 28.99 2.32 -6.71
CA VAL A 197 29.61 0.98 -6.58
C VAL A 197 29.68 0.27 -7.93
N GLY A 198 28.81 0.63 -8.88
CA GLY A 198 28.77 0.04 -10.23
C GLY A 198 28.07 -1.31 -10.27
N LEU A 199 27.22 -1.61 -9.28
CA LEU A 199 26.41 -2.80 -9.29
C LEU A 199 25.33 -2.70 -10.39
N THR A 200 25.00 -3.82 -10.98
CA THR A 200 23.82 -3.91 -11.83
C THR A 200 22.55 -3.66 -11.00
N THR A 201 21.48 -3.23 -11.64
CA THR A 201 20.20 -2.99 -10.95
C THR A 201 19.72 -4.23 -10.20
N THR A 202 19.96 -5.42 -10.76
CA THR A 202 19.63 -6.71 -10.18
C THR A 202 20.42 -6.98 -8.90
N GLU A 203 21.74 -6.76 -8.93
CA GLU A 203 22.59 -6.92 -7.75
C GLU A 203 22.24 -5.92 -6.65
N ALA A 204 21.95 -4.66 -7.02
CA ALA A 204 21.50 -3.65 -6.09
C ALA A 204 20.17 -4.03 -5.41
N MET A 205 19.22 -4.62 -6.14
CA MET A 205 17.97 -5.13 -5.57
C MET A 205 18.21 -6.28 -4.59
N LEU A 206 19.13 -7.19 -4.90
CA LEU A 206 19.45 -8.32 -4.02
C LEU A 206 20.14 -7.89 -2.72
N VAL A 207 20.96 -6.85 -2.75
CA VAL A 207 21.64 -6.31 -1.56
C VAL A 207 20.65 -5.64 -0.59
N LEU A 208 19.49 -5.17 -1.08
CA LEU A 208 18.46 -4.49 -0.28
C LEU A 208 17.43 -5.44 0.37
N ILE A 209 17.51 -6.74 0.10
CA ILE A 209 16.69 -7.78 0.72
C ILE A 209 17.29 -8.20 2.07
#